data_e6e738d5cf67aea64eee9acc0bf0e742
#
_entry.id   e6e738d5cf67aea64eee9acc0bf0e742
#
_cell.length_a   1.000
_cell.length_b   1.000
_cell.length_c   1.000
_cell.angle_alpha   90.00
_cell.angle_beta   90.00
_cell.angle_gamma   90.00
#
_symmetry.space_group_name_H-M   'P 1'
#
loop_
_entity.id
_entity.type
_entity.pdbx_description
1 polymer ?
#
loop_
_entity_poly.entity_id
_entity_poly.type
_entity_poly.pdbx_seq_one_letter_code
_entity_poly.pdbx_strand_id
1 'polypeptide(L)'
;MKKQRYLIDCHQDIAYSIRANKRPFNTDDSSYMITLDETIKSGLKLIFSTIFVSHVKREKRYEEAILQLKEYEKIFKKYIPFYKVKSNKDIKLKKRNKIGLLFLMEGADPIRNLSDLDYFYLKGLRILGLTWNKENKYGFGASKSGPLKKDGYKLIEQMDKKSITLDLSHLSYESFWDAINTTNLIPIATHSNSYFLRRHKRNLTVSQLKAISNKGGTCGLVLYNDFIAQKTLITMDDLFNQFKYLLSKCGEDHIALGSDIDGAPINDFPIGIRKSSDLYKIIEMLEKKRINSRIIDKFASKNILRVLSENLT
;
A
#
# COMPACT_ATOMS: atom_id res chain seq x y z
N MET A 1 12.01 1.21 29.13
CA MET A 1 11.95 1.13 27.65
C MET A 1 10.56 1.57 27.20
N LYS A 2 10.43 2.58 26.32
CA LYS A 2 9.12 2.92 25.70
C LYS A 2 8.62 1.70 24.91
N LYS A 3 7.38 1.29 25.13
CA LYS A 3 6.76 0.20 24.38
C LYS A 3 6.67 0.60 22.91
N GLN A 4 7.29 -0.20 22.02
CA GLN A 4 7.25 0.03 20.59
C GLN A 4 5.79 0.02 20.09
N ARG A 5 5.41 1.03 19.29
CA ARG A 5 4.06 1.13 18.72
C ARG A 5 3.81 0.02 17.70
N TYR A 6 2.57 -0.39 17.59
CA TYR A 6 2.13 -1.29 16.54
C TYR A 6 2.13 -0.52 15.21
N LEU A 7 3.09 -0.80 14.33
CA LEU A 7 3.26 -0.12 13.06
C LEU A 7 2.81 -1.03 11.91
N ILE A 8 2.00 -0.48 11.01
CA ILE A 8 1.53 -1.13 9.77
C ILE A 8 2.02 -0.31 8.59
N ASP A 9 2.49 -1.02 7.57
CA ASP A 9 2.81 -0.42 6.28
C ASP A 9 1.83 -0.90 5.21
N CYS A 10 1.12 0.03 4.59
CA CYS A 10 0.08 -0.26 3.62
C CYS A 10 0.61 -0.57 2.21
N HIS A 11 1.93 -0.54 1.98
CA HIS A 11 2.49 -0.85 0.67
C HIS A 11 3.98 -1.19 0.71
N GLN A 12 4.34 -2.45 0.38
CA GLN A 12 5.72 -2.88 0.18
C GLN A 12 5.84 -3.90 -0.97
N ASP A 13 6.85 -3.70 -1.82
CA ASP A 13 7.09 -4.48 -3.05
C ASP A 13 8.01 -5.70 -2.85
N ILE A 14 7.76 -6.50 -1.79
CA ILE A 14 8.65 -7.61 -1.38
C ILE A 14 8.89 -8.61 -2.51
N ALA A 15 7.82 -9.22 -3.06
CA ALA A 15 7.98 -10.27 -4.06
C ALA A 15 8.47 -9.72 -5.40
N TYR A 16 8.05 -8.50 -5.77
CA TYR A 16 8.57 -7.82 -6.95
C TYR A 16 10.08 -7.61 -6.84
N SER A 17 10.56 -7.03 -5.74
CA SER A 17 11.98 -6.76 -5.51
C SER A 17 12.83 -8.04 -5.54
N ILE A 18 12.35 -9.12 -4.91
CA ILE A 18 13.02 -10.43 -4.95
C ILE A 18 13.15 -10.94 -6.39
N ARG A 19 12.09 -10.88 -7.19
CA ARG A 19 12.04 -11.48 -8.51
C ARG A 19 12.72 -10.62 -9.58
N ALA A 20 12.45 -9.33 -9.60
CA ALA A 20 13.04 -8.41 -10.56
C ALA A 20 14.57 -8.36 -10.45
N ASN A 21 15.09 -8.45 -9.22
CA ASN A 21 16.52 -8.43 -8.95
C ASN A 21 17.15 -9.82 -8.83
N LYS A 22 16.36 -10.90 -9.02
CA LYS A 22 16.81 -12.31 -8.92
C LYS A 22 17.58 -12.59 -7.62
N ARG A 23 17.15 -12.02 -6.51
CA ARG A 23 17.82 -12.10 -5.21
C ARG A 23 17.05 -12.96 -4.21
N PRO A 24 17.70 -13.57 -3.21
CA PRO A 24 16.99 -14.17 -2.08
C PRO A 24 16.45 -13.11 -1.12
N PHE A 25 15.39 -13.42 -0.38
CA PHE A 25 14.84 -12.50 0.64
C PHE A 25 15.81 -12.26 1.81
N ASN A 26 16.64 -13.25 2.14
CA ASN A 26 17.65 -13.18 3.20
C ASN A 26 19.03 -12.69 2.71
N THR A 27 19.05 -11.85 1.67
CA THR A 27 20.30 -11.18 1.27
C THR A 27 20.75 -10.18 2.34
N ASP A 28 22.07 -10.01 2.46
CA ASP A 28 22.72 -8.97 3.27
C ASP A 28 23.12 -7.72 2.45
N ASP A 29 22.78 -7.71 1.15
CA ASP A 29 23.06 -6.61 0.25
C ASP A 29 22.29 -5.35 0.65
N SER A 30 23.03 -4.33 1.08
CA SER A 30 22.51 -3.04 1.55
C SER A 30 21.92 -2.15 0.46
N SER A 31 22.03 -2.55 -0.83
CA SER A 31 21.37 -1.85 -1.93
C SER A 31 19.86 -2.05 -1.96
N TYR A 32 19.34 -3.05 -1.22
CA TYR A 32 17.91 -3.33 -1.10
C TYR A 32 17.35 -2.81 0.22
N MET A 33 16.20 -2.16 0.14
CA MET A 33 15.53 -1.60 1.31
C MET A 33 14.78 -2.68 2.11
N ILE A 34 14.29 -3.72 1.44
CA ILE A 34 13.52 -4.81 2.05
C ILE A 34 14.34 -6.10 1.97
N THR A 35 14.89 -6.53 3.10
CA THR A 35 15.49 -7.85 3.30
C THR A 35 14.82 -8.54 4.48
N LEU A 36 15.07 -9.83 4.68
CA LEU A 36 14.56 -10.58 5.84
C LEU A 36 14.93 -9.86 7.16
N ASP A 37 16.20 -9.56 7.32
CA ASP A 37 16.74 -8.94 8.54
C ASP A 37 16.16 -7.54 8.77
N GLU A 38 16.13 -6.71 7.73
CA GLU A 38 15.60 -5.35 7.84
C GLU A 38 14.08 -5.36 8.10
N THR A 39 13.35 -6.31 7.51
CA THR A 39 11.92 -6.49 7.79
C THR A 39 11.67 -6.91 9.24
N ILE A 40 12.48 -7.82 9.78
CA ILE A 40 12.38 -8.23 11.20
C ILE A 40 12.73 -7.06 12.13
N LYS A 41 13.81 -6.34 11.84
CA LYS A 41 14.27 -5.17 12.62
C LYS A 41 13.30 -3.99 12.56
N SER A 42 12.50 -3.86 11.51
CA SER A 42 11.57 -2.75 11.31
C SER A 42 10.53 -2.61 12.42
N GLY A 43 10.22 -3.70 13.11
CA GLY A 43 9.15 -3.74 14.11
C GLY A 43 7.74 -3.68 13.54
N LEU A 44 7.59 -3.72 12.20
CA LEU A 44 6.29 -3.81 11.53
C LEU A 44 5.50 -5.03 12.02
N LYS A 45 4.19 -4.88 12.11
CA LYS A 45 3.29 -5.97 12.57
C LYS A 45 2.37 -6.48 11.48
N LEU A 46 2.12 -5.64 10.48
CA LEU A 46 1.36 -5.98 9.29
C LEU A 46 1.95 -5.21 8.10
N ILE A 47 2.11 -5.89 6.98
CA ILE A 47 2.58 -5.32 5.73
C ILE A 47 1.56 -5.69 4.65
N PHE A 48 1.09 -4.69 3.88
CA PHE A 48 0.39 -4.96 2.64
C PHE A 48 1.44 -5.32 1.60
N SER A 49 1.49 -6.60 1.28
CA SER A 49 2.53 -7.20 0.45
C SER A 49 2.04 -7.26 -0.99
N THR A 50 2.69 -6.49 -1.85
CA THR A 50 2.20 -6.29 -3.22
C THR A 50 2.39 -7.50 -4.11
N ILE A 51 1.49 -7.61 -5.08
CA ILE A 51 1.63 -8.39 -6.31
C ILE A 51 1.64 -7.35 -7.44
N PHE A 52 2.83 -7.01 -7.94
CA PHE A 52 3.05 -5.99 -8.95
C PHE A 52 3.63 -6.59 -10.23
N VAL A 53 3.02 -6.32 -11.38
CA VAL A 53 3.36 -7.01 -12.63
C VAL A 53 3.57 -6.09 -13.84
N SER A 54 3.47 -4.77 -13.66
CA SER A 54 3.54 -3.84 -14.80
C SER A 54 4.92 -3.74 -15.45
N HIS A 55 5.95 -4.30 -14.83
CA HIS A 55 7.32 -4.41 -15.36
C HIS A 55 7.48 -5.48 -16.46
N VAL A 56 6.52 -6.40 -16.60
CA VAL A 56 6.55 -7.43 -17.64
C VAL A 56 5.54 -7.13 -18.74
N LYS A 57 5.73 -7.74 -19.92
CA LYS A 57 4.81 -7.66 -21.05
C LYS A 57 3.42 -8.18 -20.64
N ARG A 58 2.37 -7.62 -21.22
CA ARG A 58 0.97 -7.86 -20.86
C ARG A 58 0.60 -9.34 -20.82
N GLU A 59 1.03 -10.11 -21.80
CA GLU A 59 0.77 -11.54 -21.93
C GLU A 59 1.41 -12.39 -20.81
N LYS A 60 2.44 -11.86 -20.13
CA LYS A 60 3.15 -12.52 -19.02
C LYS A 60 2.65 -12.13 -17.62
N ARG A 61 1.78 -11.15 -17.52
CA ARG A 61 1.37 -10.56 -16.21
C ARG A 61 0.68 -11.54 -15.29
N TYR A 62 -0.17 -12.42 -15.83
CA TYR A 62 -0.80 -13.48 -15.04
C TYR A 62 0.24 -14.45 -14.46
N GLU A 63 1.15 -14.94 -15.33
CA GLU A 63 2.21 -15.86 -14.93
C GLU A 63 3.13 -15.24 -13.87
N GLU A 64 3.51 -13.96 -14.05
CA GLU A 64 4.34 -13.23 -13.10
C GLU A 64 3.64 -13.08 -11.74
N ALA A 65 2.34 -12.79 -11.71
CA ALA A 65 1.58 -12.73 -10.46
C ALA A 65 1.58 -14.08 -9.71
N ILE A 66 1.44 -15.20 -10.44
CA ILE A 66 1.55 -16.54 -9.86
C ILE A 66 2.95 -16.80 -9.29
N LEU A 67 3.99 -16.35 -9.98
CA LEU A 67 5.36 -16.51 -9.51
C LEU A 67 5.64 -15.67 -8.25
N GLN A 68 5.09 -14.45 -8.15
CA GLN A 68 5.18 -13.63 -6.94
C GLN A 68 4.43 -14.27 -5.76
N LEU A 69 3.25 -14.86 -5.99
CA LEU A 69 2.58 -15.65 -4.96
C LEU A 69 3.43 -16.83 -4.46
N LYS A 70 4.14 -17.51 -5.37
CA LYS A 70 5.06 -18.60 -4.99
C LYS A 70 6.22 -18.09 -4.12
N GLU A 71 6.73 -16.88 -4.35
CA GLU A 71 7.75 -16.27 -3.46
C GLU A 71 7.20 -16.05 -2.06
N TYR A 72 5.98 -15.52 -1.91
CA TYR A 72 5.35 -15.39 -0.60
C TYR A 72 5.12 -16.75 0.08
N GLU A 73 4.73 -17.79 -0.65
CA GLU A 73 4.60 -19.14 -0.08
C GLU A 73 5.95 -19.68 0.42
N LYS A 74 7.06 -19.38 -0.29
CA LYS A 74 8.42 -19.72 0.17
C LYS A 74 8.74 -18.97 1.47
N ILE A 75 8.41 -17.68 1.56
CA ILE A 75 8.62 -16.87 2.76
C ILE A 75 7.88 -17.48 3.96
N PHE A 76 6.61 -17.86 3.83
CA PHE A 76 5.84 -18.48 4.90
C PHE A 76 6.38 -19.84 5.34
N LYS A 77 6.92 -20.63 4.41
CA LYS A 77 7.51 -21.94 4.72
C LYS A 77 8.86 -21.85 5.38
N LYS A 78 9.69 -20.90 4.93
CA LYS A 78 11.11 -20.83 5.34
C LYS A 78 11.34 -19.96 6.57
N TYR A 79 10.53 -18.91 6.79
CA TYR A 79 10.81 -17.91 7.81
C TYR A 79 9.66 -17.80 8.83
N ILE A 80 9.92 -18.28 10.04
CA ILE A 80 8.97 -18.38 11.16
C ILE A 80 8.23 -17.06 11.52
N PRO A 81 8.85 -15.84 11.43
CA PRO A 81 8.16 -14.62 11.85
C PRO A 81 6.95 -14.26 11.00
N PHE A 82 6.80 -14.81 9.78
CA PHE A 82 5.77 -14.39 8.86
C PHE A 82 4.54 -15.30 8.88
N TYR A 83 3.37 -14.68 8.71
CA TYR A 83 2.12 -15.41 8.52
C TYR A 83 1.20 -14.68 7.54
N LYS A 84 0.36 -15.43 6.83
CA LYS A 84 -0.60 -14.91 5.89
C LYS A 84 -1.82 -14.35 6.63
N VAL A 85 -2.26 -13.14 6.27
CA VAL A 85 -3.48 -12.51 6.77
C VAL A 85 -4.54 -12.58 5.68
N LYS A 86 -5.72 -13.15 6.01
CA LYS A 86 -6.86 -13.30 5.10
C LYS A 86 -8.20 -12.87 5.69
N SER A 87 -8.26 -12.64 7.01
CA SER A 87 -9.49 -12.35 7.72
C SER A 87 -9.24 -11.48 8.96
N ASN A 88 -10.31 -10.93 9.52
CA ASN A 88 -10.28 -10.25 10.81
C ASN A 88 -9.71 -11.11 11.93
N LYS A 89 -9.97 -12.43 11.90
CA LYS A 89 -9.42 -13.37 12.89
C LYS A 89 -7.90 -13.36 12.88
N ASP A 90 -7.28 -13.32 11.68
CA ASP A 90 -5.82 -13.29 11.57
C ASP A 90 -5.23 -12.00 12.15
N ILE A 91 -5.92 -10.86 11.94
CA ILE A 91 -5.51 -9.55 12.49
C ILE A 91 -5.64 -9.52 14.01
N LYS A 92 -6.78 -10.03 14.55
CA LYS A 92 -7.08 -10.04 15.99
C LYS A 92 -6.13 -10.95 16.78
N LEU A 93 -5.59 -11.99 16.16
CA LEU A 93 -4.67 -12.93 16.81
C LEU A 93 -3.38 -12.26 17.32
N LYS A 94 -3.05 -11.03 16.89
CA LYS A 94 -1.87 -10.24 17.34
C LYS A 94 -0.70 -11.12 17.76
N LYS A 95 -0.28 -12.01 16.85
CA LYS A 95 0.76 -13.00 17.11
C LYS A 95 2.04 -12.27 17.57
N ARG A 96 2.36 -12.42 18.84
CA ARG A 96 3.54 -11.78 19.44
C ARG A 96 4.78 -12.18 18.64
N ASN A 97 5.61 -11.19 18.27
CA ASN A 97 6.83 -11.38 17.47
C ASN A 97 6.63 -11.95 16.07
N LYS A 98 5.42 -11.83 15.49
CA LYS A 98 5.15 -12.20 14.08
C LYS A 98 4.74 -10.99 13.25
N ILE A 99 4.99 -11.08 11.95
CA ILE A 99 4.65 -10.07 10.94
C ILE A 99 3.60 -10.67 10.02
N GLY A 100 2.43 -10.05 9.97
CA GLY A 100 1.37 -10.41 9.03
C GLY A 100 1.69 -9.89 7.63
N LEU A 101 1.50 -10.71 6.61
CA LEU A 101 1.51 -10.30 5.21
C LEU A 101 0.09 -10.41 4.67
N LEU A 102 -0.49 -9.28 4.24
CA LEU A 102 -1.80 -9.18 3.64
C LEU A 102 -1.62 -8.84 2.17
N PHE A 103 -2.15 -9.67 1.27
CA PHE A 103 -1.89 -9.49 -0.15
C PHE A 103 -2.71 -8.36 -0.76
N LEU A 104 -2.00 -7.47 -1.41
CA LEU A 104 -2.46 -6.37 -2.24
C LEU A 104 -2.03 -6.63 -3.70
N MET A 105 -2.93 -6.53 -4.65
CA MET A 105 -2.57 -6.54 -6.07
C MET A 105 -2.58 -5.11 -6.62
N GLU A 106 -1.43 -4.66 -7.10
CA GLU A 106 -1.24 -3.32 -7.65
C GLU A 106 -1.45 -3.32 -9.17
N GLY A 107 -2.67 -3.00 -9.57
CA GLY A 107 -3.15 -3.14 -10.93
C GLY A 107 -3.74 -4.52 -11.22
N ALA A 108 -5.00 -4.54 -11.69
CA ALA A 108 -5.78 -5.76 -11.93
C ALA A 108 -5.41 -6.46 -13.25
N ASP A 109 -4.28 -6.14 -13.86
CA ASP A 109 -3.83 -6.74 -15.13
C ASP A 109 -3.73 -8.28 -15.10
N PRO A 110 -3.37 -8.94 -13.98
CA PRO A 110 -3.37 -10.40 -13.90
C PRO A 110 -4.77 -11.03 -13.94
N ILE A 111 -5.82 -10.26 -13.66
CA ILE A 111 -7.20 -10.75 -13.64
C ILE A 111 -7.76 -10.67 -15.06
N ARG A 112 -7.72 -11.79 -15.78
CA ARG A 112 -8.19 -11.88 -17.17
C ARG A 112 -9.71 -12.07 -17.23
N ASN A 113 -10.27 -12.70 -16.20
CA ASN A 113 -11.69 -13.01 -16.03
C ASN A 113 -12.03 -13.22 -14.55
N LEU A 114 -13.29 -13.49 -14.23
CA LEU A 114 -13.73 -13.61 -12.84
C LEU A 114 -13.17 -14.86 -12.13
N SER A 115 -12.86 -15.94 -12.86
CA SER A 115 -12.24 -17.12 -12.24
C SER A 115 -10.81 -16.85 -11.78
N ASP A 116 -10.09 -15.93 -12.44
CA ASP A 116 -8.79 -15.47 -11.95
C ASP A 116 -8.94 -14.67 -10.64
N LEU A 117 -9.97 -13.85 -10.50
CA LEU A 117 -10.27 -13.15 -9.23
C LEU A 117 -10.52 -14.15 -8.11
N ASP A 118 -11.33 -15.19 -8.37
CA ASP A 118 -11.58 -16.27 -7.41
C ASP A 118 -10.29 -16.98 -7.00
N TYR A 119 -9.45 -17.29 -7.96
CA TYR A 119 -8.15 -17.91 -7.70
C TYR A 119 -7.29 -17.06 -6.77
N PHE A 120 -7.09 -15.77 -7.09
CA PHE A 120 -6.28 -14.87 -6.26
C PHE A 120 -6.89 -14.66 -4.87
N TYR A 121 -8.21 -14.53 -4.76
CA TYR A 121 -8.93 -14.45 -3.48
C TYR A 121 -8.67 -15.69 -2.60
N LEU A 122 -8.78 -16.89 -3.15
CA LEU A 122 -8.47 -18.15 -2.44
C LEU A 122 -7.01 -18.20 -2.00
N LYS A 123 -6.08 -17.64 -2.80
CA LYS A 123 -4.66 -17.50 -2.43
C LYS A 123 -4.40 -16.46 -1.36
N GLY A 124 -5.36 -15.59 -1.06
CA GLY A 124 -5.29 -14.62 0.04
C GLY A 124 -5.31 -13.16 -0.38
N LEU A 125 -5.61 -12.85 -1.64
CA LEU A 125 -5.81 -11.45 -2.08
C LEU A 125 -6.97 -10.83 -1.30
N ARG A 126 -6.74 -9.65 -0.70
CA ARG A 126 -7.74 -8.91 0.07
C ARG A 126 -7.82 -7.43 -0.27
N ILE A 127 -6.85 -6.92 -1.03
CA ILE A 127 -6.83 -5.53 -1.49
C ILE A 127 -6.49 -5.56 -2.98
N LEU A 128 -7.17 -4.74 -3.79
CA LEU A 128 -6.96 -4.68 -5.23
C LEU A 128 -7.10 -3.25 -5.76
N GLY A 129 -6.04 -2.75 -6.41
CA GLY A 129 -6.08 -1.57 -7.27
C GLY A 129 -6.42 -1.96 -8.71
N LEU A 130 -7.28 -1.18 -9.38
CA LEU A 130 -7.74 -1.55 -10.73
C LEU A 130 -6.67 -1.35 -11.80
N THR A 131 -5.85 -0.31 -11.66
CA THR A 131 -4.79 0.04 -12.61
C THR A 131 -3.50 0.32 -11.87
N TRP A 132 -2.37 0.18 -12.56
CA TRP A 132 -1.17 0.94 -12.28
C TRP A 132 -1.21 2.26 -13.06
N ASN A 133 -0.09 2.87 -13.40
CA ASN A 133 -0.04 4.19 -14.05
C ASN A 133 -0.67 4.24 -15.45
N LYS A 134 -0.68 3.14 -16.19
CA LYS A 134 -1.23 3.06 -17.56
C LYS A 134 -2.67 2.56 -17.57
N GLU A 135 -3.37 2.79 -18.68
CA GLU A 135 -4.69 2.18 -18.90
C GLU A 135 -4.58 0.66 -19.06
N ASN A 136 -5.62 -0.03 -18.62
CA ASN A 136 -5.84 -1.45 -18.88
C ASN A 136 -7.30 -1.71 -19.28
N LYS A 137 -7.78 -2.94 -19.19
CA LYS A 137 -9.17 -3.26 -19.57
C LYS A 137 -10.20 -2.78 -18.53
N TYR A 138 -9.78 -2.37 -17.33
CA TYR A 138 -10.66 -1.94 -16.24
C TYR A 138 -10.83 -0.44 -16.14
N GLY A 139 -9.83 0.34 -16.56
CA GLY A 139 -9.87 1.79 -16.45
C GLY A 139 -8.58 2.45 -16.87
N PHE A 140 -8.44 3.69 -16.46
CA PHE A 140 -7.28 4.53 -16.75
C PHE A 140 -6.47 4.77 -15.48
N GLY A 141 -5.15 4.61 -15.59
CA GLY A 141 -4.19 4.97 -14.55
C GLY A 141 -3.74 6.42 -14.66
N ALA A 142 -3.00 6.90 -13.67
CA ALA A 142 -2.63 8.30 -13.49
C ALA A 142 -1.85 8.94 -14.67
N SER A 143 -1.25 8.15 -15.57
CA SER A 143 -0.53 8.69 -16.73
C SER A 143 -1.44 9.19 -17.86
N LYS A 144 -2.73 8.80 -17.88
CA LYS A 144 -3.69 9.13 -18.93
C LYS A 144 -5.07 9.34 -18.34
N SER A 145 -5.74 10.45 -18.63
CA SER A 145 -7.13 10.72 -18.24
C SER A 145 -8.11 9.76 -18.90
N GLY A 146 -9.14 9.39 -18.17
CA GLY A 146 -10.26 8.60 -18.66
C GLY A 146 -11.03 7.89 -17.53
N PRO A 147 -12.31 7.56 -17.77
CA PRO A 147 -13.20 6.94 -16.80
C PRO A 147 -12.90 5.44 -16.60
N LEU A 148 -13.60 4.81 -15.68
CA LEU A 148 -13.65 3.35 -15.64
C LEU A 148 -14.23 2.78 -16.94
N LYS A 149 -13.73 1.62 -17.32
CA LYS A 149 -14.31 0.84 -18.42
C LYS A 149 -15.38 -0.12 -17.88
N LYS A 150 -16.24 -0.62 -18.76
CA LYS A 150 -17.33 -1.55 -18.37
C LYS A 150 -16.88 -2.70 -17.49
N ASP A 151 -15.71 -3.27 -17.76
CA ASP A 151 -15.17 -4.37 -16.95
C ASP A 151 -14.67 -3.89 -15.58
N GLY A 152 -14.30 -2.61 -15.43
CA GLY A 152 -13.91 -2.02 -14.14
C GLY A 152 -15.08 -1.98 -13.15
N TYR A 153 -16.25 -1.52 -13.59
CA TYR A 153 -17.47 -1.54 -12.76
C TYR A 153 -17.81 -2.95 -12.30
N LYS A 154 -17.83 -3.91 -13.24
CA LYS A 154 -18.09 -5.33 -12.92
C LYS A 154 -17.08 -5.91 -11.95
N LEU A 155 -15.80 -5.55 -12.09
CA LEU A 155 -14.77 -6.03 -11.18
C LEU A 155 -14.99 -5.50 -9.76
N ILE A 156 -15.30 -4.21 -9.59
CA ILE A 156 -15.61 -3.63 -8.28
C ILE A 156 -16.81 -4.34 -7.63
N GLU A 157 -17.89 -4.58 -8.37
CA GLU A 157 -19.05 -5.33 -7.85
C GLU A 157 -18.67 -6.73 -7.34
N GLN A 158 -17.75 -7.42 -8.04
CA GLN A 158 -17.28 -8.72 -7.60
C GLN A 158 -16.30 -8.63 -6.41
N MET A 159 -15.51 -7.57 -6.34
CA MET A 159 -14.66 -7.27 -5.19
C MET A 159 -15.52 -7.06 -3.93
N ASP A 160 -16.58 -6.27 -4.04
CA ASP A 160 -17.52 -6.01 -2.94
C ASP A 160 -18.13 -7.32 -2.39
N LYS A 161 -18.63 -8.20 -3.30
CA LYS A 161 -19.17 -9.51 -2.93
C LYS A 161 -18.17 -10.42 -2.21
N LYS A 162 -16.87 -10.23 -2.46
CA LYS A 162 -15.78 -11.03 -1.87
C LYS A 162 -15.08 -10.33 -0.71
N SER A 163 -15.54 -9.16 -0.30
CA SER A 163 -14.86 -8.38 0.74
C SER A 163 -13.40 -8.06 0.37
N ILE A 164 -13.12 -7.78 -0.92
CA ILE A 164 -11.83 -7.30 -1.41
C ILE A 164 -11.86 -5.78 -1.39
N THR A 165 -11.03 -5.18 -0.54
CA THR A 165 -10.92 -3.71 -0.40
C THR A 165 -10.41 -3.07 -1.68
N LEU A 166 -11.08 -2.02 -2.15
CA LEU A 166 -10.63 -1.24 -3.31
C LEU A 166 -9.49 -0.30 -2.92
N ASP A 167 -8.35 -0.40 -3.62
CA ASP A 167 -7.27 0.58 -3.57
C ASP A 167 -7.42 1.59 -4.71
N LEU A 168 -7.54 2.86 -4.35
CA LEU A 168 -7.72 4.00 -5.25
C LEU A 168 -6.39 4.59 -5.75
N SER A 169 -5.25 4.09 -5.25
CA SER A 169 -3.94 4.50 -5.72
C SER A 169 -3.81 4.23 -7.23
N HIS A 170 -3.04 5.05 -7.93
CA HIS A 170 -2.79 4.96 -9.37
C HIS A 170 -3.96 5.24 -10.31
N LEU A 171 -5.19 5.40 -9.87
CA LEU A 171 -6.30 5.73 -10.76
C LEU A 171 -6.15 7.14 -11.37
N SER A 172 -6.59 7.31 -12.62
CA SER A 172 -6.83 8.64 -13.18
C SER A 172 -7.87 9.40 -12.37
N TYR A 173 -7.96 10.72 -12.55
CA TYR A 173 -8.94 11.52 -11.85
C TYR A 173 -10.37 11.01 -12.06
N GLU A 174 -10.75 10.73 -13.31
CA GLU A 174 -12.09 10.27 -13.68
C GLU A 174 -12.35 8.84 -13.18
N SER A 175 -11.40 7.92 -13.39
CA SER A 175 -11.53 6.54 -12.90
C SER A 175 -11.60 6.49 -11.36
N PHE A 176 -10.96 7.42 -10.64
CA PHE A 176 -11.07 7.54 -9.19
C PHE A 176 -12.53 7.82 -8.77
N TRP A 177 -13.17 8.82 -9.40
CA TRP A 177 -14.54 9.18 -9.05
C TRP A 177 -15.54 8.08 -9.38
N ASP A 178 -15.38 7.44 -10.53
CA ASP A 178 -16.21 6.29 -10.88
C ASP A 178 -16.03 5.15 -9.87
N ALA A 179 -14.78 4.81 -9.52
CA ALA A 179 -14.47 3.71 -8.63
C ALA A 179 -14.99 3.93 -7.20
N ILE A 180 -14.75 5.13 -6.63
CA ILE A 180 -15.21 5.45 -5.28
C ILE A 180 -16.73 5.51 -5.17
N ASN A 181 -17.44 5.90 -6.24
CA ASN A 181 -18.89 5.93 -6.27
C ASN A 181 -19.51 4.55 -6.52
N THR A 182 -18.76 3.60 -7.07
CA THR A 182 -19.23 2.25 -7.37
C THR A 182 -19.11 1.31 -6.18
N THR A 183 -17.99 1.36 -5.43
CA THR A 183 -17.78 0.43 -4.32
C THR A 183 -18.70 0.71 -3.12
N ASN A 184 -19.23 -0.36 -2.53
CA ASN A 184 -19.97 -0.35 -1.27
C ASN A 184 -19.07 -0.58 -0.04
N LEU A 185 -17.84 -1.08 -0.26
CA LEU A 185 -16.84 -1.23 0.81
C LEU A 185 -16.15 0.11 1.11
N ILE A 186 -15.49 0.18 2.25
CA ILE A 186 -14.66 1.33 2.60
C ILE A 186 -13.39 1.30 1.76
N PRO A 187 -13.19 2.27 0.83
CA PRO A 187 -12.00 2.29 -0.02
C PRO A 187 -10.79 2.84 0.71
N ILE A 188 -9.61 2.52 0.20
CA ILE A 188 -8.34 3.08 0.67
C ILE A 188 -7.54 3.65 -0.51
N ALA A 189 -6.59 4.53 -0.22
CA ALA A 189 -5.46 4.81 -1.10
C ALA A 189 -4.21 4.34 -0.35
N THR A 190 -3.64 3.20 -0.74
CA THR A 190 -2.57 2.56 0.04
C THR A 190 -1.32 3.42 0.13
N HIS A 191 -0.99 4.19 -0.94
CA HIS A 191 0.20 5.04 -1.03
C HIS A 191 -0.07 6.25 -1.94
N SER A 192 -0.42 7.40 -1.33
CA SER A 192 -0.71 8.66 -2.06
C SER A 192 -0.48 9.87 -1.18
N ASN A 193 0.07 10.94 -1.79
CA ASN A 193 0.30 12.22 -1.13
C ASN A 193 -0.66 13.31 -1.65
N SER A 194 -0.45 14.55 -1.23
CA SER A 194 -1.28 15.68 -1.63
C SER A 194 -0.80 16.33 -2.92
N TYR A 195 -1.70 16.47 -3.90
CA TYR A 195 -1.48 17.24 -5.13
C TYR A 195 -1.20 18.72 -4.85
N PHE A 196 -1.76 19.28 -3.77
CA PHE A 196 -1.55 20.68 -3.43
C PHE A 196 -0.09 21.02 -3.09
N LEU A 197 0.59 20.14 -2.34
CA LEU A 197 2.00 20.34 -1.98
C LEU A 197 2.96 19.92 -3.10
N ARG A 198 2.59 18.90 -3.86
CA ARG A 198 3.36 18.42 -5.02
C ARG A 198 2.40 18.10 -6.16
N ARG A 199 2.38 18.96 -7.17
CA ARG A 199 1.57 18.78 -8.40
C ARG A 199 2.11 17.62 -9.22
N HIS A 200 1.75 16.42 -8.81
CA HIS A 200 2.08 15.18 -9.50
C HIS A 200 0.81 14.37 -9.75
N LYS A 201 0.69 13.72 -10.93
CA LYS A 201 -0.51 12.96 -11.34
C LYS A 201 -0.91 11.85 -10.37
N ARG A 202 0.06 11.32 -9.61
CA ARG A 202 -0.15 10.26 -8.60
C ARG A 202 -0.70 10.78 -7.28
N ASN A 203 -0.61 12.09 -7.04
CA ASN A 203 -1.07 12.70 -5.81
C ASN A 203 -2.56 13.04 -5.89
N LEU A 204 -3.22 13.00 -4.75
CA LEU A 204 -4.65 13.21 -4.62
C LEU A 204 -4.99 14.69 -4.42
N THR A 205 -6.01 15.16 -5.10
CA THR A 205 -6.60 16.48 -4.87
C THR A 205 -7.32 16.54 -3.52
N VAL A 206 -7.60 17.74 -3.03
CA VAL A 206 -8.35 17.92 -1.77
C VAL A 206 -9.74 17.26 -1.83
N SER A 207 -10.40 17.34 -2.97
CA SER A 207 -11.71 16.71 -3.17
C SER A 207 -11.63 15.17 -3.07
N GLN A 208 -10.60 14.56 -3.67
CA GLN A 208 -10.37 13.12 -3.58
C GLN A 208 -10.02 12.69 -2.15
N LEU A 209 -9.14 13.44 -1.45
CA LEU A 209 -8.81 13.18 -0.04
C LEU A 209 -10.06 13.21 0.85
N LYS A 210 -10.91 14.22 0.68
CA LYS A 210 -12.19 14.33 1.40
C LYS A 210 -13.17 13.21 1.04
N ALA A 211 -13.23 12.80 -0.23
CA ALA A 211 -14.09 11.70 -0.65
C ALA A 211 -13.70 10.37 0.01
N ILE A 212 -12.39 10.09 0.13
CA ILE A 212 -11.89 8.91 0.85
C ILE A 212 -12.31 8.99 2.33
N SER A 213 -12.04 10.11 3.01
CA SER A 213 -12.38 10.26 4.43
C SER A 213 -13.89 10.21 4.69
N ASN A 214 -14.72 10.83 3.84
CA ASN A 214 -16.17 10.79 3.96
C ASN A 214 -16.76 9.36 3.81
N LYS A 215 -16.08 8.50 3.05
CA LYS A 215 -16.41 7.07 2.95
C LYS A 215 -15.81 6.23 4.10
N GLY A 216 -15.20 6.85 5.11
CA GLY A 216 -14.54 6.15 6.21
C GLY A 216 -13.16 5.58 5.85
N GLY A 217 -12.66 5.86 4.66
CA GLY A 217 -11.41 5.31 4.13
C GLY A 217 -10.14 5.88 4.75
N THR A 218 -9.00 5.46 4.23
CA THR A 218 -7.68 5.87 4.74
C THR A 218 -6.73 6.14 3.57
N CYS A 219 -5.93 7.21 3.67
CA CYS A 219 -4.87 7.57 2.73
C CYS A 219 -3.50 7.26 3.34
N GLY A 220 -2.69 6.43 2.70
CA GLY A 220 -1.33 6.08 3.08
C GLY A 220 -0.33 7.14 2.62
N LEU A 221 0.44 7.70 3.54
CA LEU A 221 1.55 8.62 3.28
C LEU A 221 2.66 7.85 2.54
N VAL A 222 2.93 8.23 1.28
CA VAL A 222 3.96 7.60 0.45
C VAL A 222 5.30 8.31 0.59
N LEU A 223 6.39 7.53 0.50
CA LEU A 223 7.75 8.04 0.74
C LEU A 223 8.53 8.29 -0.55
N TYR A 224 7.99 8.00 -1.71
CA TYR A 224 8.67 8.26 -2.98
C TYR A 224 8.87 9.76 -3.19
N ASN A 225 10.11 10.19 -3.36
CA ASN A 225 10.54 11.60 -3.36
C ASN A 225 9.74 12.47 -4.32
N ASP A 226 9.50 11.98 -5.53
CA ASP A 226 8.80 12.75 -6.57
C ASP A 226 7.32 13.04 -6.21
N PHE A 227 6.76 12.32 -5.24
CA PHE A 227 5.40 12.57 -4.75
C PHE A 227 5.36 13.47 -3.52
N ILE A 228 6.51 13.76 -2.90
CA ILE A 228 6.60 14.57 -1.66
C ILE A 228 6.76 16.05 -1.98
N ALA A 229 7.80 16.42 -2.74
CA ALA A 229 8.08 17.81 -3.08
C ALA A 229 8.91 17.92 -4.35
N GLN A 230 8.95 19.12 -4.96
CA GLN A 230 9.77 19.41 -6.14
C GLN A 230 11.11 19.99 -5.70
N LYS A 231 12.00 19.14 -5.20
CA LYS A 231 13.33 19.50 -4.71
C LYS A 231 14.34 18.42 -5.08
N THR A 232 15.61 18.78 -5.16
CA THR A 232 16.72 17.84 -5.41
C THR A 232 16.91 16.87 -4.24
N LEU A 233 16.79 17.38 -3.00
CA LEU A 233 16.95 16.58 -1.78
C LEU A 233 15.66 16.66 -0.97
N ILE A 234 15.06 15.52 -0.71
CA ILE A 234 13.85 15.39 0.11
C ILE A 234 14.25 14.98 1.53
N THR A 235 13.73 15.72 2.50
CA THR A 235 14.03 15.54 3.92
C THR A 235 12.83 14.99 4.67
N MET A 236 13.05 14.59 5.92
CA MET A 236 11.97 14.20 6.85
C MET A 236 11.01 15.37 7.15
N ASP A 237 11.48 16.63 7.04
CA ASP A 237 10.60 17.81 7.21
C ASP A 237 9.66 17.99 5.99
N ASP A 238 10.10 17.67 4.79
CA ASP A 238 9.24 17.66 3.61
C ASP A 238 8.16 16.59 3.74
N LEU A 239 8.53 15.40 4.22
CA LEU A 239 7.57 14.33 4.53
C LEU A 239 6.59 14.74 5.64
N PHE A 240 7.07 15.41 6.68
CA PHE A 240 6.22 15.94 7.75
C PHE A 240 5.21 16.97 7.24
N ASN A 241 5.57 17.79 6.26
CA ASN A 241 4.64 18.72 5.62
C ASN A 241 3.50 17.99 4.89
N GLN A 242 3.81 16.88 4.17
CA GLN A 242 2.80 16.02 3.58
C GLN A 242 1.88 15.41 4.65
N PHE A 243 2.45 14.85 5.72
CA PHE A 243 1.67 14.32 6.85
C PHE A 243 0.73 15.36 7.45
N LYS A 244 1.22 16.57 7.76
CA LYS A 244 0.39 17.66 8.31
C LYS A 244 -0.75 18.04 7.38
N TYR A 245 -0.46 18.09 6.09
CA TYR A 245 -1.47 18.47 5.11
C TYR A 245 -2.56 17.39 5.01
N LEU A 246 -2.17 16.12 4.89
CA LEU A 246 -3.11 15.00 4.89
C LEU A 246 -3.96 15.01 6.17
N LEU A 247 -3.33 15.17 7.34
CA LEU A 247 -4.02 15.29 8.63
C LEU A 247 -5.05 16.42 8.62
N SER A 248 -4.70 17.57 8.06
CA SER A 248 -5.59 18.75 8.00
C SER A 248 -6.79 18.58 7.05
N LYS A 249 -6.67 17.73 6.01
CA LYS A 249 -7.70 17.56 4.98
C LYS A 249 -8.55 16.31 5.17
N CYS A 250 -7.95 15.22 5.65
CA CYS A 250 -8.64 13.95 5.89
C CYS A 250 -9.15 13.80 7.32
N GLY A 251 -8.55 14.52 8.28
CA GLY A 251 -8.76 14.27 9.71
C GLY A 251 -7.88 13.14 10.26
N GLU A 252 -7.84 13.04 11.59
CA GLU A 252 -6.93 12.13 12.30
C GLU A 252 -7.25 10.64 12.12
N ASP A 253 -8.48 10.31 11.68
CA ASP A 253 -8.96 8.92 11.52
C ASP A 253 -8.71 8.34 10.12
N HIS A 254 -8.11 9.11 9.19
CA HIS A 254 -8.09 8.78 7.77
C HIS A 254 -6.70 8.83 7.13
N ILE A 255 -5.63 8.75 7.92
CA ILE A 255 -4.25 8.71 7.43
C ILE A 255 -3.51 7.49 7.97
N ALA A 256 -2.61 6.90 7.16
CA ALA A 256 -1.78 5.75 7.50
C ALA A 256 -0.40 5.90 6.87
N LEU A 257 0.50 4.94 7.11
CA LEU A 257 1.77 4.81 6.36
C LEU A 257 1.55 3.88 5.18
N GLY A 258 2.04 4.28 4.00
CA GLY A 258 2.12 3.44 2.81
C GLY A 258 3.44 3.73 2.10
N SER A 259 4.52 3.08 2.55
CA SER A 259 5.89 3.52 2.28
C SER A 259 6.33 3.45 0.84
N ASP A 260 5.86 2.46 0.10
CA ASP A 260 6.27 2.18 -1.28
C ASP A 260 7.78 1.81 -1.41
N ILE A 261 8.39 1.30 -0.32
CA ILE A 261 9.80 0.90 -0.34
C ILE A 261 10.01 -0.31 -1.25
N ASP A 262 11.16 -0.33 -1.91
CA ASP A 262 11.53 -1.23 -3.02
C ASP A 262 10.64 -1.09 -4.29
N GLY A 263 9.65 -0.20 -4.31
CA GLY A 263 8.93 0.19 -5.53
C GLY A 263 9.74 1.16 -6.41
N ALA A 264 10.81 1.74 -5.87
CA ALA A 264 11.71 2.66 -6.55
C ALA A 264 13.16 2.49 -6.05
N PRO A 265 14.18 3.05 -6.76
CA PRO A 265 15.56 3.05 -6.30
C PRO A 265 15.73 3.70 -4.92
N ILE A 266 16.66 3.18 -4.12
CA ILE A 266 16.91 3.63 -2.74
C ILE A 266 17.16 5.14 -2.60
N ASN A 267 17.73 5.77 -3.62
CA ASN A 267 18.01 7.21 -3.62
C ASN A 267 16.77 8.09 -3.86
N ASP A 268 15.66 7.47 -4.25
CA ASP A 268 14.39 8.16 -4.49
C ASP A 268 13.50 8.23 -3.23
N PHE A 269 14.09 8.00 -2.06
CA PHE A 269 13.44 8.10 -0.76
C PHE A 269 14.06 9.22 0.10
N PRO A 270 13.33 9.79 1.09
CA PRO A 270 13.83 10.89 1.92
C PRO A 270 15.15 10.55 2.61
N ILE A 271 15.98 11.56 2.80
CA ILE A 271 17.24 11.41 3.54
C ILE A 271 16.98 10.77 4.90
N GLY A 272 17.69 9.67 5.17
CA GLY A 272 17.54 8.89 6.41
C GLY A 272 16.64 7.67 6.29
N ILE A 273 15.90 7.50 5.18
CA ILE A 273 15.15 6.27 4.88
C ILE A 273 15.91 5.50 3.80
N ARG A 274 16.53 4.40 4.18
CA ARG A 274 17.35 3.54 3.29
C ARG A 274 16.95 2.07 3.36
N LYS A 275 16.11 1.71 4.34
CA LYS A 275 15.73 0.32 4.59
C LYS A 275 14.44 0.23 5.42
N SER A 276 13.83 -0.93 5.41
CA SER A 276 12.55 -1.18 6.10
C SER A 276 12.62 -0.85 7.60
N SER A 277 13.76 -1.09 8.25
CA SER A 277 13.95 -0.75 9.67
C SER A 277 13.97 0.77 9.94
N ASP A 278 14.22 1.61 8.92
CA ASP A 278 14.18 3.07 9.07
C ASP A 278 12.76 3.65 9.14
N LEU A 279 11.73 2.88 8.78
CA LEU A 279 10.35 3.36 8.79
C LEU A 279 9.89 3.83 10.18
N TYR A 280 10.47 3.28 11.25
CA TYR A 280 10.16 3.73 12.61
C TYR A 280 10.63 5.17 12.90
N LYS A 281 11.61 5.69 12.13
CA LYS A 281 12.06 7.09 12.21
C LYS A 281 10.93 8.08 11.90
N ILE A 282 9.91 7.66 11.14
CA ILE A 282 8.72 8.48 10.89
C ILE A 282 7.97 8.69 12.20
N ILE A 283 7.79 7.65 13.00
CA ILE A 283 7.15 7.74 14.32
C ILE A 283 7.96 8.66 15.24
N GLU A 284 9.30 8.49 15.26
CA GLU A 284 10.20 9.33 16.05
C GLU A 284 10.13 10.80 15.62
N MET A 285 10.06 11.06 14.30
CA MET A 285 9.87 12.40 13.76
C MET A 285 8.56 13.02 14.28
N LEU A 286 7.43 12.30 14.20
CA LEU A 286 6.14 12.77 14.70
C LEU A 286 6.18 13.07 16.20
N GLU A 287 6.86 12.24 17.00
CA GLU A 287 7.06 12.48 18.44
C GLU A 287 7.91 13.73 18.68
N LYS A 288 9.03 13.91 17.96
CA LYS A 288 9.89 15.12 18.03
C LYS A 288 9.13 16.39 17.64
N LYS A 289 8.23 16.29 16.64
CA LYS A 289 7.36 17.40 16.22
C LYS A 289 6.16 17.60 17.16
N ARG A 290 6.09 16.90 18.29
CA ARG A 290 5.06 17.01 19.33
C ARG A 290 3.64 16.72 18.83
N ILE A 291 3.49 15.84 17.86
CA ILE A 291 2.18 15.35 17.45
C ILE A 291 1.57 14.56 18.61
N ASN A 292 0.27 14.76 18.87
CA ASN A 292 -0.43 14.05 19.93
C ASN A 292 -0.29 12.54 19.77
N SER A 293 0.07 11.85 20.88
CA SER A 293 0.30 10.41 20.90
C SER A 293 -0.86 9.58 20.35
N ARG A 294 -2.12 10.05 20.59
CA ARG A 294 -3.33 9.42 20.03
C ARG A 294 -3.34 9.48 18.49
N ILE A 295 -2.95 10.61 17.90
CA ILE A 295 -2.88 10.78 16.44
C ILE A 295 -1.78 9.89 15.87
N ILE A 296 -0.63 9.79 16.54
CA ILE A 296 0.45 8.90 16.12
C ILE A 296 -0.02 7.43 16.16
N ASP A 297 -0.74 6.99 17.19
CA ASP A 297 -1.29 5.62 17.26
C ASP A 297 -2.31 5.35 16.16
N LYS A 298 -3.14 6.34 15.83
CA LYS A 298 -4.11 6.26 14.73
C LYS A 298 -3.38 6.09 13.40
N PHE A 299 -2.43 6.96 13.09
CA PHE A 299 -1.58 6.90 11.90
C PHE A 299 -0.80 5.59 11.80
N ALA A 300 -0.18 5.16 12.89
CA ALA A 300 0.67 3.97 12.91
C ALA A 300 -0.11 2.69 12.61
N SER A 301 -1.37 2.59 13.05
CA SER A 301 -2.11 1.33 12.87
C SER A 301 -3.62 1.42 13.02
N LYS A 302 -4.17 2.23 13.95
CA LYS A 302 -5.59 2.11 14.32
C LYS A 302 -6.52 2.43 13.15
N ASN A 303 -6.16 3.42 12.32
CA ASN A 303 -6.97 3.83 11.17
C ASN A 303 -7.13 2.71 10.15
N ILE A 304 -6.02 2.11 9.73
CA ILE A 304 -6.08 1.03 8.75
C ILE A 304 -6.68 -0.26 9.33
N LEU A 305 -6.42 -0.54 10.62
CA LEU A 305 -7.07 -1.68 11.31
C LEU A 305 -8.58 -1.52 11.37
N ARG A 306 -9.10 -0.31 11.55
CA ARG A 306 -10.53 -0.02 11.49
C ARG A 306 -11.10 -0.39 10.11
N VAL A 307 -10.51 0.12 9.03
CA VAL A 307 -10.96 -0.20 7.66
C VAL A 307 -10.94 -1.70 7.40
N LEU A 308 -9.84 -2.37 7.76
CA LEU A 308 -9.72 -3.81 7.58
C LEU A 308 -10.76 -4.58 8.43
N SER A 309 -11.08 -4.11 9.63
CA SER A 309 -12.05 -4.78 10.50
C SER A 309 -13.48 -4.68 9.97
N GLU A 310 -13.80 -3.66 9.19
CA GLU A 310 -15.10 -3.48 8.58
C GLU A 310 -15.23 -4.21 7.23
N ASN A 311 -14.14 -4.24 6.45
CA ASN A 311 -14.16 -4.84 5.12
C ASN A 311 -13.89 -6.35 5.12
N LEU A 312 -12.99 -6.84 5.99
CA LEU A 312 -12.60 -8.26 5.99
C LEU A 312 -13.57 -9.09 6.84
N THR A 313 -14.15 -10.09 6.24
CA THR A 313 -14.99 -11.10 6.91
C THR A 313 -14.17 -12.20 7.58
#